data_699cdbfc5c2d29c0ab9c83844f60afd1
#
_entry.id   699cdbfc5c2d29c0ab9c83844f60afd1
#
_cell.length_a   1.000
_cell.length_b   1.000
_cell.length_c   1.000
_cell.angle_alpha   90.00
_cell.angle_beta   90.00
_cell.angle_gamma   90.00
#
_symmetry.space_group_name_H-M   'P 1'
#
loop_
_entity.id
_entity.type
_entity.pdbx_description
1 polymer ?
#
loop_
_entity_poly.entity_id
_entity_poly.type
_entity_poly.pdbx_seq_one_letter_code
_entity_poly.pdbx_strand_id
1 'polypeptide(L)'
;MKHLLTGGALALALFASQAAAQDGEPAAEITVDAPLLHPAAGLMNDHMHDGGEVMVGLRLERSRWSGANRSGTETVSDAAIVAAGYTARTASMEMDMAMLDLMFAPNDNLTLMVMPMYMRHRMTMVGIDPAGGAGGGHGGHGGAGHALGLGETHAHGIEGFGDTLVSASYRLARSPGFGAHATLGVWLPTGSADRTNADGTFVHYGMQPGSGTWDVEPSLTVYGREGPVGWGAQAAYRWRTESANGSGFAFGDVARASGWASYLLAADLGATARVEWRHEGQIEGHYAGAHHHTAPPDRQENYGGDTVSAGLGLNWLLPVGGAKRPQLGAEFSVPLHQDLNGIQPPQDWRFSLSLGREF
;
A
#
# COMPACT_ATOMS: atom_id res chain seq x y z
N MET A 1 29.27 12.12 -15.89
CA MET A 1 28.89 12.63 -17.23
C MET A 1 27.36 12.64 -17.28
N LYS A 2 26.82 13.79 -17.69
CA LYS A 2 25.39 14.14 -17.64
C LYS A 2 24.57 13.29 -18.59
N HIS A 3 23.46 12.71 -18.14
CA HIS A 3 22.35 12.34 -19.02
C HIS A 3 21.10 13.05 -18.54
N LEU A 4 20.59 13.91 -19.39
CA LEU A 4 19.37 14.68 -19.29
C LEU A 4 18.15 13.75 -19.24
N LEU A 5 17.30 13.98 -18.26
CA LEU A 5 15.92 13.51 -18.23
C LEU A 5 15.11 14.39 -19.20
N THR A 6 14.71 13.82 -20.32
CA THR A 6 13.70 14.42 -21.20
C THR A 6 12.32 14.02 -20.71
N GLY A 7 11.58 15.02 -20.21
CA GLY A 7 10.21 14.88 -19.75
C GLY A 7 9.26 14.52 -20.88
N GLY A 8 8.54 13.41 -20.73
CA GLY A 8 7.37 13.06 -21.52
C GLY A 8 6.12 13.62 -20.86
N ALA A 9 5.62 14.75 -21.34
CA ALA A 9 4.31 15.26 -20.97
C ALA A 9 3.24 14.41 -21.65
N LEU A 10 2.50 13.61 -20.85
CA LEU A 10 1.33 12.88 -21.31
C LEU A 10 0.15 13.85 -21.37
N ALA A 11 -0.22 14.27 -22.58
CA ALA A 11 -1.41 15.08 -22.83
C ALA A 11 -2.67 14.19 -22.70
N LEU A 12 -3.46 14.39 -21.64
CA LEU A 12 -4.80 13.82 -21.52
C LEU A 12 -5.74 14.60 -22.46
N ALA A 13 -6.18 13.94 -23.55
CA ALA A 13 -7.18 14.51 -24.45
C ALA A 13 -8.56 14.49 -23.77
N LEU A 14 -9.12 15.66 -23.52
CA LEU A 14 -10.47 15.89 -23.04
C LEU A 14 -11.49 15.56 -24.16
N PHE A 15 -12.28 14.53 -23.98
CA PHE A 15 -13.51 14.32 -24.74
C PHE A 15 -14.64 15.05 -24.01
N ALA A 16 -14.98 16.23 -24.50
CA ALA A 16 -16.21 16.91 -24.11
C ALA A 16 -17.38 16.35 -24.95
N SER A 17 -18.25 15.54 -24.35
CA SER A 17 -19.55 15.21 -24.92
C SER A 17 -20.61 16.06 -24.21
N GLN A 18 -21.38 16.83 -24.98
CA GLN A 18 -22.52 17.59 -24.48
C GLN A 18 -23.64 16.60 -24.10
N ALA A 19 -23.95 16.48 -22.82
CA ALA A 19 -25.17 15.82 -22.36
C ALA A 19 -26.29 16.85 -22.35
N ALA A 20 -27.42 16.49 -22.98
CA ALA A 20 -28.62 17.29 -23.03
C ALA A 20 -29.24 17.44 -21.63
N ALA A 21 -29.61 18.67 -21.26
CA ALA A 21 -30.32 18.97 -20.04
C ALA A 21 -31.70 18.30 -20.04
N GLN A 22 -32.00 17.51 -19.02
CA GLN A 22 -33.36 17.10 -18.66
C GLN A 22 -33.80 17.96 -17.46
N ASP A 23 -34.90 18.68 -17.66
CA ASP A 23 -35.55 19.45 -16.60
C ASP A 23 -36.14 18.48 -15.56
N GLY A 24 -35.62 18.51 -14.35
CA GLY A 24 -36.11 17.72 -13.23
C GLY A 24 -35.36 18.05 -11.95
N GLU A 25 -36.06 18.47 -10.92
CA GLU A 25 -35.69 18.79 -9.53
C GLU A 25 -34.29 19.36 -9.26
N PRO A 26 -34.11 20.35 -8.40
CA PRO A 26 -32.80 20.88 -8.10
C PRO A 26 -31.94 19.71 -7.56
N ALA A 27 -31.00 19.25 -8.38
CA ALA A 27 -30.04 18.29 -7.95
C ALA A 27 -29.36 18.84 -6.70
N ALA A 28 -29.32 18.03 -5.62
CA ALA A 28 -28.62 18.39 -4.39
C ALA A 28 -27.26 18.95 -4.78
N GLU A 29 -26.91 20.12 -4.25
CA GLU A 29 -25.66 20.81 -4.56
C GLU A 29 -24.50 19.93 -4.12
N ILE A 30 -23.91 19.24 -5.10
CA ILE A 30 -22.79 18.32 -4.85
C ILE A 30 -21.58 19.20 -4.57
N THR A 31 -21.01 19.13 -3.38
CA THR A 31 -19.83 19.88 -2.97
C THR A 31 -18.54 19.29 -3.56
N VAL A 32 -17.44 20.05 -3.51
CA VAL A 32 -16.13 19.53 -3.90
C VAL A 32 -15.67 18.35 -3.01
N ASP A 33 -16.12 18.34 -1.77
CA ASP A 33 -15.85 17.29 -0.78
C ASP A 33 -16.78 16.07 -0.90
N ALA A 34 -17.54 15.96 -2.03
CA ALA A 34 -18.47 14.85 -2.21
C ALA A 34 -17.75 13.49 -2.22
N PRO A 35 -18.12 12.55 -1.35
CA PRO A 35 -17.39 11.28 -1.17
C PRO A 35 -17.27 10.45 -2.45
N LEU A 36 -18.23 10.57 -3.37
CA LEU A 36 -18.23 9.86 -4.65
C LEU A 36 -17.15 10.33 -5.63
N LEU A 37 -16.52 11.49 -5.38
CA LEU A 37 -15.49 12.09 -6.25
C LEU A 37 -14.07 11.82 -5.78
N HIS A 38 -13.90 11.28 -4.58
CA HIS A 38 -12.60 10.87 -4.04
C HIS A 38 -12.18 9.48 -4.55
N PRO A 39 -10.91 9.08 -4.39
CA PRO A 39 -10.46 7.72 -4.70
C PRO A 39 -11.29 6.69 -3.93
N ALA A 40 -11.57 5.54 -4.54
CA ALA A 40 -12.54 4.60 -3.98
C ALA A 40 -12.08 3.99 -2.64
N ALA A 41 -10.89 3.39 -2.58
CA ALA A 41 -10.47 2.69 -1.38
C ALA A 41 -8.94 2.63 -1.20
N GLY A 42 -8.18 2.90 -2.24
CA GLY A 42 -6.73 2.67 -2.27
C GLY A 42 -5.87 3.83 -1.76
N LEU A 43 -6.45 4.95 -1.31
CA LEU A 43 -5.71 6.11 -0.83
C LEU A 43 -6.14 6.48 0.59
N MET A 44 -5.18 6.89 1.42
CA MET A 44 -5.41 7.37 2.78
C MET A 44 -5.26 8.89 2.85
N ASN A 45 -5.91 9.53 3.83
CA ASN A 45 -5.84 10.99 4.04
C ASN A 45 -6.20 11.80 2.78
N ASP A 46 -7.14 11.32 1.99
CA ASP A 46 -7.56 11.90 0.72
C ASP A 46 -8.64 12.99 0.87
N HIS A 47 -9.30 13.07 2.01
CA HIS A 47 -10.41 14.00 2.29
C HIS A 47 -10.34 14.57 3.71
N MET A 48 -11.15 15.58 3.95
CA MET A 48 -11.36 16.21 5.25
C MET A 48 -12.84 16.25 5.60
N HIS A 49 -13.13 16.38 6.89
CA HIS A 49 -14.48 16.50 7.44
C HIS A 49 -14.81 17.93 7.84
N ASP A 50 -16.08 18.26 7.96
CA ASP A 50 -16.56 19.52 8.49
C ASP A 50 -16.61 19.50 10.02
N GLY A 51 -16.56 20.68 10.65
CA GLY A 51 -16.45 20.82 12.10
C GLY A 51 -17.58 20.12 12.86
N GLY A 52 -17.20 19.30 13.83
CA GLY A 52 -18.10 18.47 14.65
C GLY A 52 -18.36 17.08 14.11
N GLU A 53 -17.93 16.78 12.87
CA GLU A 53 -18.14 15.45 12.28
C GLU A 53 -17.19 14.39 12.85
N VAL A 54 -17.73 13.20 13.04
CA VAL A 54 -17.01 11.98 13.37
C VAL A 54 -17.21 10.98 12.24
N MET A 55 -16.16 10.36 11.75
CA MET A 55 -16.25 9.25 10.81
C MET A 55 -15.67 7.97 11.42
N VAL A 56 -16.36 6.86 11.18
CA VAL A 56 -15.89 5.52 11.46
C VAL A 56 -15.84 4.77 10.13
N GLY A 57 -14.68 4.23 9.79
CA GLY A 57 -14.45 3.48 8.57
C GLY A 57 -13.74 2.15 8.84
N LEU A 58 -14.04 1.16 8.00
CA LEU A 58 -13.30 -0.09 7.90
C LEU A 58 -12.75 -0.20 6.49
N ARG A 59 -11.44 -0.41 6.38
CA ARG A 59 -10.76 -0.66 5.11
C ARG A 59 -10.14 -2.05 5.14
N LEU A 60 -10.38 -2.81 4.09
CA LEU A 60 -9.78 -4.12 3.86
C LEU A 60 -8.93 -4.05 2.60
N GLU A 61 -7.72 -4.57 2.67
CA GLU A 61 -6.83 -4.66 1.52
C GLU A 61 -6.29 -6.08 1.39
N ARG A 62 -6.25 -6.57 0.16
CA ARG A 62 -5.56 -7.79 -0.19
C ARG A 62 -4.62 -7.52 -1.35
N SER A 63 -3.36 -7.93 -1.16
CA SER A 63 -2.31 -7.83 -2.16
C SER A 63 -1.70 -9.19 -2.45
N ARG A 64 -1.27 -9.42 -3.69
CA ARG A 64 -0.61 -10.64 -4.13
C ARG A 64 0.65 -10.34 -4.92
N TRP A 65 1.66 -11.14 -4.65
CA TRP A 65 2.92 -11.20 -5.39
C TRP A 65 3.13 -12.64 -5.84
N SER A 66 3.49 -12.87 -7.10
CA SER A 66 3.76 -14.20 -7.61
C SER A 66 4.54 -14.18 -8.93
N GLY A 67 4.83 -15.37 -9.47
CA GLY A 67 5.52 -15.52 -10.72
C GLY A 67 7.03 -15.62 -10.60
N ALA A 68 7.71 -15.38 -11.71
CA ALA A 68 9.16 -15.36 -11.76
C ALA A 68 9.71 -14.12 -11.03
N ASN A 69 10.71 -14.32 -10.18
CA ASN A 69 11.34 -13.20 -9.48
C ASN A 69 11.99 -12.23 -10.48
N ARG A 70 12.08 -10.96 -10.07
CA ARG A 70 12.69 -9.89 -10.85
C ARG A 70 13.85 -9.25 -10.10
N SER A 71 14.76 -8.67 -10.88
CA SER A 71 15.79 -7.73 -10.41
C SER A 71 15.80 -6.56 -11.35
N GLY A 72 15.60 -5.36 -10.84
CA GLY A 72 15.25 -4.24 -11.70
C GLY A 72 13.93 -4.51 -12.42
N THR A 73 13.93 -4.28 -13.71
CA THR A 73 12.80 -4.56 -14.63
C THR A 73 12.84 -5.96 -15.22
N GLU A 74 13.94 -6.71 -15.02
CA GLU A 74 14.20 -7.97 -15.70
C GLU A 74 13.78 -9.19 -14.88
N THR A 75 13.31 -10.23 -15.56
CA THR A 75 13.04 -11.53 -14.94
C THR A 75 14.35 -12.25 -14.65
N VAL A 76 14.49 -12.79 -13.44
CA VAL A 76 15.65 -13.56 -13.00
C VAL A 76 15.34 -15.05 -13.04
N SER A 77 16.16 -15.83 -13.76
CA SER A 77 16.01 -17.30 -13.80
C SER A 77 16.42 -17.95 -12.49
N ASP A 78 15.84 -19.13 -12.19
CA ASP A 78 16.23 -19.92 -11.00
C ASP A 78 17.74 -20.22 -10.99
N ALA A 79 18.35 -20.50 -12.15
CA ALA A 79 19.78 -20.70 -12.27
C ALA A 79 20.60 -19.47 -11.87
N ALA A 80 20.13 -18.24 -12.21
CA ALA A 80 20.78 -17.01 -11.81
C ALA A 80 20.61 -16.73 -10.31
N ILE A 81 19.46 -17.10 -9.72
CA ILE A 81 19.22 -16.99 -8.28
C ILE A 81 20.14 -17.96 -7.52
N VAL A 82 20.33 -19.19 -8.02
CA VAL A 82 21.29 -20.15 -7.45
C VAL A 82 22.73 -19.65 -7.58
N ALA A 83 23.10 -19.07 -8.73
CA ALA A 83 24.42 -18.47 -8.91
C ALA A 83 24.69 -17.29 -7.98
N ALA A 84 23.64 -16.58 -7.53
CA ALA A 84 23.71 -15.54 -6.49
C ALA A 84 23.82 -16.10 -5.06
N GLY A 85 23.83 -17.43 -4.88
CA GLY A 85 24.05 -18.12 -3.60
C GLY A 85 22.78 -18.48 -2.84
N TYR A 86 21.61 -18.43 -3.48
CA TYR A 86 20.34 -18.84 -2.88
C TYR A 86 19.95 -20.26 -3.30
N THR A 87 19.31 -20.99 -2.42
CA THR A 87 18.82 -22.36 -2.67
C THR A 87 17.30 -22.43 -2.84
N ALA A 88 16.62 -21.36 -2.46
CA ALA A 88 15.16 -21.23 -2.58
C ALA A 88 14.78 -19.81 -3.02
N ARG A 89 13.56 -19.65 -3.49
CA ARG A 89 12.95 -18.34 -3.80
C ARG A 89 11.50 -18.26 -3.38
N THR A 90 10.97 -17.05 -3.32
CA THR A 90 9.53 -16.83 -3.16
C THR A 90 8.79 -17.29 -4.42
N ALA A 91 7.84 -18.20 -4.26
CA ALA A 91 6.91 -18.60 -5.31
C ALA A 91 5.67 -17.72 -5.32
N SER A 92 5.15 -17.37 -4.14
CA SER A 92 4.05 -16.40 -3.97
C SER A 92 4.04 -15.81 -2.57
N MET A 93 3.49 -14.59 -2.46
CA MET A 93 3.17 -13.95 -1.19
C MET A 93 1.77 -13.34 -1.28
N GLU A 94 1.01 -13.43 -0.21
CA GLU A 94 -0.28 -12.78 -0.03
C GLU A 94 -0.24 -11.98 1.27
N MET A 95 -0.82 -10.79 1.23
CA MET A 95 -1.02 -9.93 2.40
C MET A 95 -2.49 -9.56 2.48
N ASP A 96 -3.11 -9.82 3.63
CA ASP A 96 -4.43 -9.30 4.00
C ASP A 96 -4.23 -8.26 5.09
N MET A 97 -4.89 -7.10 4.95
CA MET A 97 -4.81 -6.01 5.91
C MET A 97 -6.22 -5.50 6.22
N ALA A 98 -6.51 -5.29 7.50
CA ALA A 98 -7.71 -4.63 7.99
C ALA A 98 -7.31 -3.38 8.76
N MET A 99 -7.88 -2.22 8.40
CA MET A 99 -7.61 -0.92 9.00
C MET A 99 -8.93 -0.32 9.51
N LEU A 100 -8.92 0.22 10.71
CA LEU A 100 -10.06 0.92 11.29
C LEU A 100 -9.78 2.42 11.27
N ASP A 101 -10.51 3.18 10.43
CA ASP A 101 -10.39 4.63 10.34
C ASP A 101 -11.30 5.28 11.38
N LEU A 102 -10.73 5.98 12.35
CA LEU A 102 -11.46 6.78 13.34
C LEU A 102 -11.06 8.24 13.13
N MET A 103 -11.99 9.05 12.61
CA MET A 103 -11.73 10.45 12.29
C MET A 103 -12.65 11.37 13.07
N PHE A 104 -12.12 12.53 13.45
CA PHE A 104 -12.85 13.60 14.13
C PHE A 104 -12.37 14.96 13.63
N ALA A 105 -13.30 15.83 13.27
CA ALA A 105 -13.02 17.22 12.89
C ALA A 105 -13.41 18.18 14.03
N PRO A 106 -12.45 18.70 14.83
CA PRO A 106 -12.75 19.68 15.86
C PRO A 106 -13.33 20.99 15.30
N ASN A 107 -13.01 21.32 14.06
CA ASN A 107 -13.49 22.47 13.30
C ASN A 107 -13.29 22.24 11.80
N ASP A 108 -13.80 23.13 10.96
CA ASP A 108 -13.77 23.01 9.49
C ASP A 108 -12.35 22.96 8.89
N ASN A 109 -11.33 23.34 9.63
CA ASN A 109 -9.95 23.39 9.14
C ASN A 109 -9.06 22.25 9.62
N LEU A 110 -9.52 21.45 10.57
CA LEU A 110 -8.70 20.39 11.17
C LEU A 110 -9.48 19.08 11.23
N THR A 111 -8.89 18.01 10.68
CA THR A 111 -9.36 16.63 10.86
C THR A 111 -8.25 15.81 11.50
N LEU A 112 -8.58 15.10 12.57
CA LEU A 112 -7.69 14.17 13.27
C LEU A 112 -8.10 12.74 12.93
N MET A 113 -7.14 11.84 12.78
CA MET A 113 -7.38 10.43 12.50
C MET A 113 -6.50 9.53 13.37
N VAL A 114 -7.06 8.40 13.78
CA VAL A 114 -6.32 7.26 14.34
C VAL A 114 -6.71 6.02 13.55
N MET A 115 -5.72 5.32 13.03
CA MET A 115 -5.92 4.15 12.17
C MET A 115 -5.06 2.97 12.63
N PRO A 116 -5.52 2.18 13.61
CA PRO A 116 -4.90 0.88 13.93
C PRO A 116 -5.14 -0.10 12.76
N MET A 117 -4.19 -1.03 12.59
CA MET A 117 -4.30 -2.05 11.56
C MET A 117 -3.96 -3.45 12.08
N TYR A 118 -4.53 -4.44 11.42
CA TYR A 118 -4.22 -5.85 11.61
C TYR A 118 -3.78 -6.44 10.27
N MET A 119 -2.69 -7.19 10.27
CA MET A 119 -2.08 -7.72 9.07
C MET A 119 -1.95 -9.24 9.17
N ARG A 120 -2.07 -9.89 8.01
CA ARG A 120 -1.81 -11.32 7.83
C ARG A 120 -1.00 -11.51 6.57
N HIS A 121 0.16 -12.10 6.72
CA HIS A 121 1.06 -12.43 5.63
C HIS A 121 1.11 -13.96 5.46
N ARG A 122 1.16 -14.40 4.21
CA ARG A 122 1.42 -15.78 3.82
C ARG A 122 2.41 -15.79 2.70
N MET A 123 3.45 -16.60 2.84
CA MET A 123 4.49 -16.77 1.83
C MET A 123 4.66 -18.26 1.52
N THR A 124 4.81 -18.56 0.25
CA THR A 124 5.18 -19.89 -0.23
C THR A 124 6.57 -19.78 -0.87
N MET A 125 7.49 -20.56 -0.36
CA MET A 125 8.84 -20.72 -0.88
C MET A 125 8.93 -21.97 -1.75
N VAL A 126 9.84 -21.98 -2.72
CA VAL A 126 10.16 -23.14 -3.54
C VAL A 126 11.67 -23.34 -3.62
N GLY A 127 12.12 -24.57 -3.42
CA GLY A 127 13.52 -24.97 -3.61
C GLY A 127 13.90 -24.98 -5.09
N ILE A 128 15.02 -24.35 -5.43
CA ILE A 128 15.46 -24.16 -6.82
C ILE A 128 16.86 -24.71 -7.10
N ASP A 129 17.62 -25.11 -6.06
CA ASP A 129 18.97 -25.63 -6.22
C ASP A 129 18.92 -27.12 -6.58
N PRO A 130 19.42 -27.56 -7.75
CA PRO A 130 19.53 -28.96 -8.10
C PRO A 130 20.42 -29.78 -7.15
N ALA A 131 21.38 -29.12 -6.46
CA ALA A 131 22.26 -29.75 -5.48
C ALA A 131 21.64 -29.78 -4.07
N GLY A 132 20.63 -28.97 -3.80
CA GLY A 132 20.03 -28.77 -2.48
C GLY A 132 19.32 -30.00 -1.86
N GLY A 133 18.99 -31.02 -2.64
CA GLY A 133 18.42 -32.28 -2.16
C GLY A 133 19.45 -33.40 -1.90
N ALA A 134 20.71 -33.24 -2.29
CA ALA A 134 21.70 -34.31 -2.23
C ALA A 134 22.50 -34.37 -0.90
N GLY A 135 22.29 -33.40 0.01
CA GLY A 135 22.98 -33.27 1.30
C GLY A 135 22.29 -33.91 2.51
N GLY A 136 21.30 -34.75 2.32
CA GLY A 136 20.61 -35.50 3.39
C GLY A 136 21.50 -36.55 4.07
N GLY A 137 22.64 -36.15 4.65
CA GLY A 137 23.45 -37.00 5.54
C GLY A 137 22.78 -37.12 6.89
N HIS A 138 22.40 -38.33 7.27
CA HIS A 138 21.96 -38.67 8.61
C HIS A 138 22.94 -38.22 9.69
N GLY A 139 22.49 -37.47 10.65
CA GLY A 139 23.13 -37.37 11.96
C GLY A 139 23.54 -35.97 12.38
N GLY A 140 22.74 -35.39 13.25
CA GLY A 140 23.11 -34.21 14.03
C GLY A 140 21.89 -33.48 14.58
N HIS A 141 21.58 -33.70 15.84
CA HIS A 141 20.65 -32.87 16.62
C HIS A 141 21.22 -31.45 16.73
N GLY A 142 20.74 -30.52 15.91
CA GLY A 142 21.08 -29.10 15.97
C GLY A 142 20.40 -28.36 14.83
N GLY A 143 19.35 -27.61 15.13
CA GLY A 143 18.55 -26.68 14.37
C GLY A 143 19.11 -26.14 13.05
N ALA A 144 19.16 -26.94 12.02
CA ALA A 144 19.37 -26.47 10.66
C ALA A 144 17.99 -26.50 9.98
N GLY A 145 17.44 -25.33 9.64
CA GLY A 145 16.26 -25.24 8.79
C GLY A 145 16.45 -26.14 7.55
N HIS A 146 15.51 -27.02 7.27
CA HIS A 146 15.62 -27.95 6.15
C HIS A 146 15.75 -27.17 4.83
N ALA A 147 16.88 -27.29 4.17
CA ALA A 147 17.00 -26.77 2.81
C ALA A 147 15.94 -27.48 1.95
N LEU A 148 15.13 -26.69 1.24
CA LEU A 148 14.10 -27.24 0.36
C LEU A 148 14.75 -27.99 -0.79
N GLY A 149 14.30 -29.21 -1.07
CA GLY A 149 14.67 -29.93 -2.27
C GLY A 149 14.17 -29.24 -3.53
N LEU A 150 14.78 -29.56 -4.68
CA LEU A 150 14.36 -28.98 -5.96
C LEU A 150 12.87 -29.20 -6.23
N GLY A 151 12.13 -28.10 -6.42
CA GLY A 151 10.68 -28.10 -6.64
C GLY A 151 9.84 -28.36 -5.37
N GLU A 152 10.46 -28.64 -4.23
CA GLU A 152 9.77 -28.73 -2.95
C GLU A 152 9.26 -27.35 -2.52
N THR A 153 8.04 -27.28 -1.99
CA THR A 153 7.44 -26.04 -1.53
C THR A 153 7.22 -26.06 -0.02
N HIS A 154 7.43 -24.90 0.60
CA HIS A 154 7.14 -24.66 2.01
C HIS A 154 6.32 -23.40 2.16
N ALA A 155 5.17 -23.48 2.84
CA ALA A 155 4.32 -22.34 3.12
C ALA A 155 4.38 -22.00 4.61
N HIS A 156 4.52 -20.71 4.92
CA HIS A 156 4.47 -20.19 6.28
C HIS A 156 3.71 -18.86 6.29
N GLY A 157 3.27 -18.44 7.47
CA GLY A 157 2.50 -17.21 7.61
C GLY A 157 2.67 -16.60 8.98
N ILE A 158 2.42 -15.31 9.03
CA ILE A 158 2.43 -14.50 10.24
C ILE A 158 1.20 -13.60 10.24
N GLU A 159 0.67 -13.35 11.42
CA GLU A 159 -0.41 -12.38 11.62
C GLU A 159 -0.21 -11.61 12.92
N GLY A 160 -0.75 -10.41 12.98
CA GLY A 160 -0.68 -9.55 14.16
C GLY A 160 -1.09 -8.13 13.89
N PHE A 161 -1.13 -7.34 14.95
CA PHE A 161 -1.30 -5.90 14.80
C PHE A 161 -0.08 -5.30 14.10
N GLY A 162 -0.35 -4.42 13.13
CA GLY A 162 0.63 -3.58 12.48
C GLY A 162 0.86 -2.27 13.24
N ASP A 163 1.62 -1.38 12.62
CA ASP A 163 1.82 -0.04 13.16
C ASP A 163 0.53 0.77 13.06
N THR A 164 0.28 1.64 14.04
CA THR A 164 -0.90 2.51 14.07
C THR A 164 -0.53 3.87 13.48
N LEU A 165 -1.30 4.35 12.50
CA LEU A 165 -1.17 5.72 12.00
C LEU A 165 -2.03 6.67 12.85
N VAL A 166 -1.43 7.77 13.30
CA VAL A 166 -2.14 8.93 13.84
C VAL A 166 -1.84 10.11 12.95
N SER A 167 -2.85 10.84 12.49
CA SER A 167 -2.62 11.98 11.60
C SER A 167 -3.49 13.19 11.94
N ALA A 168 -3.00 14.35 11.50
CA ALA A 168 -3.70 15.62 11.55
C ALA A 168 -3.66 16.25 10.15
N SER A 169 -4.82 16.48 9.57
CA SER A 169 -5.00 17.14 8.27
C SER A 169 -5.48 18.56 8.48
N TYR A 170 -4.80 19.53 7.86
CA TYR A 170 -5.14 20.95 7.93
C TYR A 170 -5.53 21.47 6.56
N ARG A 171 -6.71 22.09 6.48
CA ARG A 171 -7.28 22.65 5.26
C ARG A 171 -6.51 23.91 4.84
N LEU A 172 -5.92 23.88 3.66
CA LEU A 172 -5.17 24.99 3.07
C LEU A 172 -6.06 25.87 2.18
N ALA A 173 -7.00 25.25 1.48
CA ALA A 173 -7.94 25.93 0.60
C ALA A 173 -9.26 25.19 0.48
N ARG A 174 -10.37 25.93 0.36
CA ARG A 174 -11.70 25.39 0.04
C ARG A 174 -12.47 26.43 -0.78
N SER A 175 -13.00 26.00 -1.91
CA SER A 175 -13.93 26.77 -2.75
C SER A 175 -14.92 25.81 -3.39
N PRO A 176 -16.00 26.26 -4.04
CA PRO A 176 -17.02 25.36 -4.61
C PRO A 176 -16.48 24.32 -5.59
N GLY A 177 -15.37 24.57 -6.27
CA GLY A 177 -14.80 23.66 -7.25
C GLY A 177 -13.39 23.15 -6.92
N PHE A 178 -12.82 23.51 -5.75
CA PHE A 178 -11.43 23.18 -5.41
C PHE A 178 -11.22 23.07 -3.90
N GLY A 179 -10.45 22.08 -3.49
CA GLY A 179 -9.98 21.88 -2.11
C GLY A 179 -8.50 21.49 -2.08
N ALA A 180 -7.84 21.84 -0.98
CA ALA A 180 -6.47 21.42 -0.69
C ALA A 180 -6.25 21.30 0.81
N HIS A 181 -5.49 20.29 1.22
CA HIS A 181 -5.06 20.12 2.61
C HIS A 181 -3.66 19.55 2.70
N ALA A 182 -2.98 19.85 3.79
CA ALA A 182 -1.75 19.21 4.20
C ALA A 182 -2.03 18.27 5.37
N THR A 183 -1.40 17.11 5.39
CA THR A 183 -1.51 16.15 6.48
C THR A 183 -0.14 15.85 7.05
N LEU A 184 -0.05 15.77 8.36
CA LEU A 184 1.09 15.21 9.07
C LEU A 184 0.66 13.91 9.75
N GLY A 185 1.20 12.79 9.28
CA GLY A 185 1.05 11.48 9.85
C GLY A 185 2.22 11.11 10.75
N VAL A 186 1.96 10.37 11.81
CA VAL A 186 2.95 9.70 12.65
C VAL A 186 2.57 8.24 12.76
N TRP A 187 3.46 7.37 12.35
CA TRP A 187 3.31 5.92 12.50
C TRP A 187 3.91 5.49 13.83
N LEU A 188 3.09 4.92 14.68
CA LEU A 188 3.48 4.40 15.98
C LEU A 188 3.92 2.95 15.82
N PRO A 189 5.09 2.52 16.35
CA PRO A 189 5.58 1.14 16.25
C PRO A 189 4.80 0.19 17.17
N THR A 190 3.51 0.03 16.90
CA THR A 190 2.62 -0.86 17.67
C THR A 190 2.63 -2.30 17.17
N GLY A 191 3.17 -2.52 15.96
CA GLY A 191 3.38 -3.83 15.38
C GLY A 191 4.71 -4.46 15.79
N SER A 192 4.79 -5.79 15.74
CA SER A 192 6.06 -6.49 15.99
C SER A 192 6.97 -6.43 14.76
N ALA A 193 8.28 -6.24 15.01
CA ALA A 193 9.35 -6.31 14.00
C ALA A 193 10.40 -7.39 14.34
N ASP A 194 10.04 -8.35 15.20
CA ASP A 194 10.94 -9.36 15.79
C ASP A 194 10.36 -10.78 15.72
N ARG A 195 9.34 -11.00 14.88
CA ARG A 195 8.69 -12.31 14.76
C ARG A 195 9.65 -13.35 14.24
N THR A 196 9.62 -14.53 14.88
CA THR A 196 10.46 -15.68 14.54
C THR A 196 9.61 -16.88 14.16
N ASN A 197 10.20 -17.81 13.41
CA ASN A 197 9.67 -19.13 13.15
C ASN A 197 9.65 -19.99 14.43
N ALA A 198 9.06 -21.18 14.37
CA ALA A 198 8.98 -22.09 15.50
C ALA A 198 10.37 -22.58 15.99
N ASP A 199 11.38 -22.55 15.13
CA ASP A 199 12.76 -22.90 15.44
C ASP A 199 13.59 -21.72 16.00
N GLY A 200 12.95 -20.55 16.18
CA GLY A 200 13.59 -19.35 16.71
C GLY A 200 14.33 -18.51 15.66
N THR A 201 14.32 -18.89 14.38
CA THR A 201 14.91 -18.10 13.30
C THR A 201 13.98 -16.96 12.86
N PHE A 202 14.55 -15.86 12.39
CA PHE A 202 13.80 -14.70 11.94
C PHE A 202 12.89 -15.04 10.76
N VAL A 203 11.63 -14.60 10.84
CA VAL A 203 10.76 -14.58 9.68
C VAL A 203 11.19 -13.42 8.78
N HIS A 204 11.13 -13.59 7.47
CA HIS A 204 11.58 -12.59 6.49
C HIS A 204 11.13 -11.16 6.81
N TYR A 205 11.94 -10.16 6.46
CA TYR A 205 11.68 -8.74 6.75
C TYR A 205 10.28 -8.30 6.27
N GLY A 206 9.92 -8.61 5.03
CA GLY A 206 8.62 -8.22 4.44
C GLY A 206 7.40 -8.91 5.04
N MET A 207 7.59 -9.85 5.97
CA MET A 207 6.50 -10.51 6.68
C MET A 207 6.29 -9.97 8.10
N GLN A 208 7.16 -9.06 8.57
CA GLN A 208 6.97 -8.45 9.89
C GLN A 208 5.72 -7.57 9.91
N PRO A 209 4.84 -7.67 10.92
CA PRO A 209 3.62 -6.87 11.00
C PRO A 209 3.88 -5.38 11.21
N GLY A 210 4.98 -5.00 11.84
CA GLY A 210 5.35 -3.61 12.12
C GLY A 210 6.77 -3.28 11.66
N SER A 211 7.09 -2.00 11.65
CA SER A 211 8.44 -1.49 11.36
C SER A 211 9.35 -1.51 12.58
N GLY A 212 8.76 -1.38 13.77
CA GLY A 212 9.51 -1.20 15.01
C GLY A 212 10.19 0.17 15.13
N THR A 213 9.90 1.11 14.21
CA THR A 213 10.40 2.49 14.20
C THR A 213 9.26 3.49 14.26
N TRP A 214 9.50 4.65 14.85
CA TRP A 214 8.65 5.81 14.69
C TRP A 214 8.89 6.43 13.33
N ASP A 215 7.81 6.67 12.57
CA ASP A 215 7.94 7.28 11.26
C ASP A 215 7.07 8.52 11.16
N VAL A 216 7.49 9.48 10.35
CA VAL A 216 6.75 10.72 10.08
C VAL A 216 6.37 10.75 8.60
N GLU A 217 5.10 11.04 8.31
CA GLU A 217 4.57 11.05 6.94
C GLU A 217 3.83 12.36 6.64
N PRO A 218 4.52 13.41 6.19
CA PRO A 218 3.87 14.57 5.60
C PRO A 218 3.24 14.20 4.26
N SER A 219 2.07 14.77 3.97
CA SER A 219 1.43 14.69 2.66
C SER A 219 0.72 15.98 2.28
N LEU A 220 0.54 16.17 0.97
CA LEU A 220 -0.23 17.27 0.40
C LEU A 220 -1.25 16.68 -0.57
N THR A 221 -2.51 17.05 -0.39
CA THR A 221 -3.61 16.62 -1.25
C THR A 221 -4.26 17.85 -1.87
N VAL A 222 -4.49 17.79 -3.18
CA VAL A 222 -5.28 18.77 -3.93
C VAL A 222 -6.35 18.03 -4.71
N TYR A 223 -7.55 18.59 -4.75
CA TYR A 223 -8.66 17.97 -5.46
C TYR A 223 -9.62 19.02 -5.98
N GLY A 224 -10.34 18.67 -7.00
CA GLY A 224 -11.27 19.58 -7.63
C GLY A 224 -12.42 18.86 -8.32
N ARG A 225 -13.38 19.70 -8.78
CA ARG A 225 -14.57 19.22 -9.42
C ARG A 225 -15.08 20.19 -10.49
N GLU A 226 -15.55 19.63 -11.59
CA GLU A 226 -16.30 20.38 -12.62
C GLU A 226 -17.44 19.48 -13.14
N GLY A 227 -18.69 19.93 -12.89
CA GLY A 227 -19.86 19.12 -13.22
C GLY A 227 -19.84 17.73 -12.56
N PRO A 228 -20.00 16.63 -13.30
CA PRO A 228 -19.97 15.28 -12.76
C PRO A 228 -18.53 14.71 -12.61
N VAL A 229 -17.51 15.45 -13.03
CA VAL A 229 -16.11 15.02 -13.01
C VAL A 229 -15.41 15.54 -11.77
N GLY A 230 -14.78 14.64 -11.02
CA GLY A 230 -13.82 14.97 -9.97
C GLY A 230 -12.40 14.60 -10.40
N TRP A 231 -11.43 15.22 -9.79
CA TRP A 231 -10.01 14.93 -9.97
C TRP A 231 -9.23 15.28 -8.72
N GLY A 232 -8.06 14.72 -8.58
CA GLY A 232 -7.16 15.11 -7.52
C GLY A 232 -5.79 14.48 -7.65
N ALA A 233 -4.90 14.95 -6.78
CA ALA A 233 -3.55 14.44 -6.66
C ALA A 233 -3.10 14.50 -5.19
N GLN A 234 -2.27 13.54 -4.79
CA GLN A 234 -1.64 13.51 -3.48
C GLN A 234 -0.16 13.15 -3.65
N ALA A 235 0.69 13.83 -2.88
CA ALA A 235 2.07 13.42 -2.68
C ALA A 235 2.30 13.19 -1.18
N ALA A 236 2.99 12.11 -0.83
CA ALA A 236 3.32 11.74 0.54
C ALA A 236 4.75 11.22 0.62
N TYR A 237 5.41 11.47 1.75
CA TYR A 237 6.73 10.94 2.03
C TYR A 237 6.76 10.38 3.45
N ARG A 238 6.99 9.08 3.60
CA ARG A 238 7.17 8.42 4.89
C ARG A 238 8.66 8.36 5.20
N TRP A 239 9.08 9.16 6.15
CA TRP A 239 10.44 9.19 6.64
C TRP A 239 10.57 8.27 7.86
N ARG A 240 11.51 7.33 7.80
CA ARG A 240 11.93 6.51 8.94
C ARG A 240 12.84 7.35 9.82
N THR A 241 12.41 7.67 11.04
CA THR A 241 13.17 8.60 11.90
C THR A 241 14.32 7.92 12.63
N GLU A 242 14.36 6.60 12.60
CA GLU A 242 15.36 5.78 13.27
C GLU A 242 16.09 4.92 12.22
N SER A 243 17.42 4.86 12.33
CA SER A 243 18.28 4.07 11.43
C SER A 243 18.23 2.56 11.70
N ALA A 244 17.71 2.15 12.87
CA ALA A 244 17.46 0.76 13.21
C ALA A 244 16.44 0.67 14.35
N ASN A 245 15.55 -0.32 14.26
CA ASN A 245 14.65 -0.71 15.35
C ASN A 245 15.36 -1.57 16.40
N GLY A 246 14.63 -2.01 17.42
CA GLY A 246 15.16 -2.89 18.46
C GLY A 246 15.69 -4.24 17.96
N SER A 247 15.38 -4.63 16.73
CA SER A 247 15.83 -5.85 16.06
C SER A 247 17.07 -5.65 15.18
N GLY A 248 17.56 -4.39 15.03
CA GLY A 248 18.81 -4.06 14.35
C GLY A 248 18.64 -3.60 12.89
N PHE A 249 17.44 -3.38 12.39
CA PHE A 249 17.19 -2.93 11.03
C PHE A 249 16.12 -1.83 10.96
N ALA A 250 16.06 -1.10 9.86
CA ALA A 250 14.97 -0.19 9.51
C ALA A 250 14.54 -0.42 8.06
N PHE A 251 13.23 -0.36 7.81
CA PHE A 251 12.72 -0.32 6.44
C PHE A 251 13.13 0.97 5.75
N GLY A 252 13.21 0.97 4.43
CA GLY A 252 13.51 2.17 3.65
C GLY A 252 12.38 3.21 3.72
N ASP A 253 12.74 4.46 3.49
CA ASP A 253 11.78 5.56 3.33
C ASP A 253 10.84 5.28 2.14
N VAL A 254 9.62 5.81 2.19
CA VAL A 254 8.63 5.62 1.13
C VAL A 254 8.16 6.96 0.58
N ALA A 255 8.38 7.21 -0.71
CA ALA A 255 7.76 8.31 -1.43
C ALA A 255 6.56 7.79 -2.25
N ARG A 256 5.46 8.53 -2.27
CA ARG A 256 4.26 8.20 -3.06
C ARG A 256 3.73 9.44 -3.74
N ALA A 257 3.27 9.27 -4.98
CA ALA A 257 2.51 10.28 -5.71
C ALA A 257 1.33 9.58 -6.39
N SER A 258 0.12 10.06 -6.15
CA SER A 258 -1.11 9.54 -6.75
C SER A 258 -1.84 10.65 -7.46
N GLY A 259 -2.44 10.33 -8.62
CA GLY A 259 -3.41 11.16 -9.30
C GLY A 259 -4.66 10.34 -9.61
N TRP A 260 -5.83 10.95 -9.50
CA TRP A 260 -7.08 10.27 -9.81
C TRP A 260 -8.04 11.17 -10.58
N ALA A 261 -8.94 10.52 -11.31
CA ALA A 261 -10.15 11.12 -11.88
C ALA A 261 -11.34 10.29 -11.47
N SER A 262 -12.48 10.95 -11.28
CA SER A 262 -13.74 10.33 -10.90
C SER A 262 -14.87 10.87 -11.76
N TYR A 263 -15.92 10.08 -11.92
CA TYR A 263 -17.10 10.44 -12.67
C TYR A 263 -18.37 9.94 -11.99
N LEU A 264 -19.34 10.82 -11.80
CA LEU A 264 -20.64 10.46 -11.24
C LEU A 264 -21.47 9.70 -12.30
N LEU A 265 -21.64 8.41 -12.10
CA LEU A 265 -22.49 7.54 -12.94
C LEU A 265 -23.97 7.71 -12.60
N ALA A 266 -24.28 7.97 -11.34
CA ALA A 266 -25.61 8.23 -10.79
C ALA A 266 -25.49 9.11 -9.54
N ALA A 267 -26.60 9.54 -8.98
CA ALA A 267 -26.65 10.38 -7.78
C ALA A 267 -25.97 9.73 -6.54
N ASP A 268 -25.85 8.41 -6.54
CA ASP A 268 -25.29 7.62 -5.45
C ASP A 268 -24.15 6.69 -5.86
N LEU A 269 -23.68 6.78 -7.11
CA LEU A 269 -22.63 5.93 -7.66
C LEU A 269 -21.59 6.75 -8.44
N GLY A 270 -20.33 6.65 -8.06
CA GLY A 270 -19.18 7.21 -8.74
C GLY A 270 -18.20 6.13 -9.21
N ALA A 271 -17.59 6.35 -10.36
CA ALA A 271 -16.44 5.55 -10.82
C ALA A 271 -15.16 6.35 -10.67
N THR A 272 -14.04 5.66 -10.38
CA THR A 272 -12.73 6.29 -10.22
C THR A 272 -11.67 5.55 -11.01
N ALA A 273 -10.69 6.29 -11.50
CA ALA A 273 -9.44 5.76 -12.05
C ALA A 273 -8.28 6.46 -11.36
N ARG A 274 -7.28 5.70 -10.92
CA ARG A 274 -6.11 6.21 -10.18
C ARG A 274 -4.83 5.66 -10.76
N VAL A 275 -3.79 6.50 -10.78
CA VAL A 275 -2.41 6.09 -11.03
C VAL A 275 -1.60 6.43 -9.79
N GLU A 276 -0.74 5.53 -9.37
CA GLU A 276 0.16 5.71 -8.24
C GLU A 276 1.58 5.37 -8.65
N TRP A 277 2.51 6.26 -8.37
CA TRP A 277 3.93 5.97 -8.29
C TRP A 277 4.32 5.79 -6.83
N ARG A 278 5.10 4.76 -6.54
CA ARG A 278 5.66 4.45 -5.23
C ARG A 278 7.13 4.11 -5.37
N HIS A 279 7.95 4.79 -4.60
CA HIS A 279 9.35 4.47 -4.38
C HIS A 279 9.53 4.02 -2.94
N GLU A 280 10.29 2.95 -2.74
CA GLU A 280 10.69 2.48 -1.42
C GLU A 280 12.19 2.23 -1.40
N GLY A 281 12.88 2.79 -0.40
CA GLY A 281 14.30 2.54 -0.18
C GLY A 281 14.58 1.09 0.22
N GLN A 282 15.84 0.70 0.15
CA GLN A 282 16.28 -0.59 0.70
C GLN A 282 16.19 -0.61 2.22
N ILE A 283 16.11 -1.79 2.80
CA ILE A 283 16.22 -1.99 4.25
C ILE A 283 17.65 -1.68 4.68
N GLU A 284 17.81 -0.87 5.71
CA GLU A 284 19.09 -0.55 6.34
C GLU A 284 19.34 -1.46 7.55
N GLY A 285 20.60 -1.73 7.88
CA GLY A 285 20.98 -2.61 8.96
C GLY A 285 20.66 -4.08 8.66
N HIS A 286 20.58 -4.92 9.69
CA HIS A 286 20.23 -6.33 9.58
C HIS A 286 19.69 -6.85 10.90
N TYR A 287 18.88 -7.89 10.84
CA TYR A 287 18.40 -8.57 12.05
C TYR A 287 19.57 -9.13 12.86
N ALA A 288 19.63 -8.77 14.14
CA ALA A 288 20.75 -9.12 15.01
C ALA A 288 20.70 -10.57 15.54
N GLY A 289 19.58 -11.25 15.43
CA GLY A 289 19.39 -12.62 15.92
C GLY A 289 19.65 -13.71 14.88
N ALA A 290 19.24 -14.94 15.19
CA ALA A 290 19.38 -16.07 14.29
C ALA A 290 18.46 -15.89 13.06
N HIS A 291 19.03 -15.98 11.85
CA HIS A 291 18.29 -15.84 10.59
C HIS A 291 18.91 -16.69 9.48
N HIS A 292 18.09 -17.00 8.48
CA HIS A 292 18.50 -17.72 7.30
C HIS A 292 19.11 -16.78 6.25
N HIS A 293 19.83 -17.37 5.28
CA HIS A 293 20.39 -16.69 4.12
C HIS A 293 20.16 -17.49 2.84
N THR A 294 19.14 -18.36 2.86
CA THR A 294 18.91 -19.36 1.81
C THR A 294 18.03 -18.83 0.67
N ALA A 295 17.38 -17.71 0.87
CA ALA A 295 16.46 -17.12 -0.09
C ALA A 295 16.59 -15.60 -0.18
N PRO A 296 16.22 -14.97 -1.31
CA PRO A 296 16.27 -13.51 -1.45
C PRO A 296 15.57 -12.73 -0.34
N PRO A 297 14.37 -13.11 0.18
CA PRO A 297 13.71 -12.35 1.24
C PRO A 297 14.44 -12.38 2.60
N ASP A 298 15.51 -13.16 2.74
CA ASP A 298 16.38 -13.16 3.93
C ASP A 298 17.38 -11.98 3.93
N ARG A 299 17.51 -11.25 2.82
CA ARG A 299 18.50 -10.22 2.62
C ARG A 299 17.88 -8.86 2.39
N GLN A 300 18.42 -7.84 3.02
CA GLN A 300 17.91 -6.46 3.03
C GLN A 300 17.94 -5.81 1.65
N GLU A 301 18.99 -6.11 0.85
CA GLU A 301 19.18 -5.60 -0.50
C GLU A 301 18.07 -6.01 -1.48
N ASN A 302 17.29 -7.02 -1.12
CA ASN A 302 16.18 -7.53 -1.94
C ASN A 302 14.83 -6.93 -1.54
N TYR A 303 14.81 -5.65 -1.13
CA TYR A 303 13.61 -4.92 -0.75
C TYR A 303 13.59 -3.51 -1.33
N GLY A 304 12.39 -3.00 -1.54
CA GLY A 304 12.18 -1.68 -2.11
C GLY A 304 12.27 -1.67 -3.64
N GLY A 305 12.34 -0.47 -4.20
CA GLY A 305 12.31 -0.22 -5.64
C GLY A 305 11.20 0.76 -6.03
N ASP A 306 10.98 0.89 -7.32
CA ASP A 306 9.98 1.78 -7.92
C ASP A 306 8.82 0.98 -8.52
N THR A 307 7.60 1.41 -8.25
CA THR A 307 6.39 0.81 -8.82
C THR A 307 5.45 1.90 -9.33
N VAL A 308 4.94 1.72 -10.55
CA VAL A 308 3.81 2.51 -11.09
C VAL A 308 2.63 1.57 -11.24
N SER A 309 1.50 1.91 -10.61
CA SER A 309 0.28 1.10 -10.63
C SER A 309 -0.89 1.92 -11.19
N ALA A 310 -1.84 1.24 -11.81
CA ALA A 310 -3.14 1.81 -12.17
C ALA A 310 -4.26 1.04 -11.49
N GLY A 311 -5.27 1.76 -11.01
CA GLY A 311 -6.44 1.22 -10.33
C GLY A 311 -7.73 1.76 -10.94
N LEU A 312 -8.76 0.92 -10.92
CA LEU A 312 -10.15 1.30 -11.22
C LEU A 312 -11.02 1.00 -10.00
N GLY A 313 -11.93 1.89 -9.70
CA GLY A 313 -12.76 1.77 -8.52
C GLY A 313 -14.18 2.29 -8.69
N LEU A 314 -15.00 1.97 -7.71
CA LEU A 314 -16.38 2.43 -7.57
C LEU A 314 -16.59 2.94 -6.15
N ASN A 315 -17.33 4.03 -6.02
CA ASN A 315 -17.86 4.57 -4.78
C ASN A 315 -19.37 4.52 -4.81
N TRP A 316 -19.98 3.96 -3.80
CA TRP A 316 -21.44 3.84 -3.69
C TRP A 316 -21.95 4.34 -2.34
N LEU A 317 -22.86 5.32 -2.36
CA LEU A 317 -23.59 5.75 -1.18
C LEU A 317 -24.76 4.78 -0.95
N LEU A 318 -24.67 3.97 0.09
CA LEU A 318 -25.67 2.94 0.38
C LEU A 318 -27.02 3.58 0.71
N PRO A 319 -28.17 3.01 0.25
CA PRO A 319 -29.49 3.60 0.43
C PRO A 319 -30.05 3.37 1.85
N VAL A 320 -29.20 3.52 2.87
CA VAL A 320 -29.53 3.35 4.30
C VAL A 320 -28.88 4.47 5.12
N GLY A 321 -29.35 4.71 6.33
CA GLY A 321 -28.67 5.60 7.28
C GLY A 321 -29.13 7.07 7.27
N GLY A 322 -30.20 7.43 6.56
CA GLY A 322 -30.72 8.79 6.56
C GLY A 322 -29.85 9.80 5.81
N ALA A 323 -29.65 11.01 6.34
CA ALA A 323 -28.92 12.08 5.67
C ALA A 323 -27.43 11.77 5.48
N LYS A 324 -26.79 11.13 6.48
CA LYS A 324 -25.38 10.67 6.39
C LYS A 324 -25.34 9.19 6.03
N ARG A 325 -25.32 8.93 4.75
CA ARG A 325 -25.33 7.58 4.16
C ARG A 325 -23.94 6.95 4.23
N PRO A 326 -23.85 5.66 4.62
CA PRO A 326 -22.56 4.96 4.52
C PRO A 326 -22.08 4.91 3.07
N GLN A 327 -20.77 5.08 2.88
CA GLN A 327 -20.11 4.92 1.60
C GLN A 327 -19.37 3.58 1.56
N LEU A 328 -19.62 2.83 0.50
CA LEU A 328 -18.85 1.64 0.13
C LEU A 328 -17.94 2.01 -1.04
N GLY A 329 -16.63 1.84 -0.88
CA GLY A 329 -15.62 2.00 -1.92
C GLY A 329 -14.99 0.67 -2.25
N ALA A 330 -14.71 0.40 -3.53
CA ALA A 330 -13.92 -0.75 -3.98
C ALA A 330 -12.96 -0.33 -5.07
N GLU A 331 -11.69 -0.77 -4.99
CA GLU A 331 -10.66 -0.50 -6.00
C GLU A 331 -9.87 -1.77 -6.30
N PHE A 332 -9.64 -2.04 -7.58
CA PHE A 332 -8.71 -3.05 -8.05
C PHE A 332 -7.58 -2.37 -8.80
N SER A 333 -6.33 -2.64 -8.42
CA SER A 333 -5.15 -2.04 -9.03
C SER A 333 -4.13 -3.10 -9.44
N VAL A 334 -3.42 -2.80 -10.52
CA VAL A 334 -2.32 -3.63 -11.07
C VAL A 334 -1.09 -2.77 -11.30
N PRO A 335 0.11 -3.31 -11.08
CA PRO A 335 1.34 -2.64 -11.47
C PRO A 335 1.45 -2.60 -13.00
N LEU A 336 1.77 -1.42 -13.52
CA LEU A 336 2.10 -1.19 -14.93
C LEU A 336 3.62 -1.26 -15.16
N HIS A 337 4.39 -0.89 -14.14
CA HIS A 337 5.84 -0.92 -14.15
C HIS A 337 6.36 -1.23 -12.75
N GLN A 338 7.40 -2.07 -12.69
CA GLN A 338 8.11 -2.39 -11.45
C GLN A 338 9.61 -2.47 -11.75
N ASP A 339 10.39 -1.65 -11.05
CA ASP A 339 11.85 -1.66 -11.04
C ASP A 339 12.30 -1.99 -9.59
N LEU A 340 12.59 -3.26 -9.33
CA LEU A 340 12.73 -3.81 -7.99
C LEU A 340 14.20 -3.91 -7.58
N ASN A 341 14.53 -3.47 -6.37
CA ASN A 341 15.86 -3.66 -5.81
C ASN A 341 16.15 -5.14 -5.59
N GLY A 342 17.35 -5.60 -5.99
CA GLY A 342 17.76 -7.00 -5.81
C GLY A 342 16.76 -7.99 -6.44
N ILE A 343 16.52 -9.13 -5.78
CA ILE A 343 15.71 -10.24 -6.31
C ILE A 343 14.40 -10.34 -5.51
N GLN A 344 13.28 -9.99 -6.11
CA GLN A 344 11.96 -9.96 -5.47
C GLN A 344 10.88 -10.59 -6.33
N PRO A 345 9.80 -11.16 -5.72
CA PRO A 345 8.60 -11.52 -6.47
C PRO A 345 7.89 -10.22 -6.91
N PRO A 346 7.45 -10.09 -8.17
CA PRO A 346 6.66 -8.94 -8.60
C PRO A 346 5.28 -8.96 -7.97
N GLN A 347 4.71 -7.77 -7.73
CA GLN A 347 3.30 -7.65 -7.35
C GLN A 347 2.41 -7.96 -8.55
N ASP A 348 1.37 -8.77 -8.35
CA ASP A 348 0.39 -9.08 -9.38
C ASP A 348 -0.76 -8.07 -9.38
N TRP A 349 -1.35 -7.86 -8.20
CA TRP A 349 -2.51 -6.99 -8.01
C TRP A 349 -2.71 -6.61 -6.54
N ARG A 350 -3.52 -5.58 -6.35
CA ARG A 350 -4.07 -5.14 -5.06
C ARG A 350 -5.57 -4.91 -5.20
N PHE A 351 -6.32 -5.40 -4.25
CA PHE A 351 -7.74 -5.12 -4.09
C PHE A 351 -7.99 -4.44 -2.76
N SER A 352 -8.70 -3.31 -2.78
CA SER A 352 -9.06 -2.55 -1.60
C SER A 352 -10.58 -2.38 -1.53
N LEU A 353 -11.14 -2.53 -0.33
CA LEU A 353 -12.55 -2.32 -0.03
C LEU A 353 -12.64 -1.40 1.18
N SER A 354 -13.49 -0.39 1.14
CA SER A 354 -13.72 0.52 2.26
C SER A 354 -15.20 0.67 2.54
N LEU A 355 -15.56 0.73 3.81
CA LEU A 355 -16.91 1.08 4.27
C LEU A 355 -16.75 2.16 5.34
N GLY A 356 -17.24 3.35 5.06
CA GLY A 356 -17.17 4.48 5.97
C GLY A 356 -18.54 5.09 6.23
N ARG A 357 -18.71 5.69 7.41
CA ARG A 357 -19.91 6.45 7.78
C ARG A 357 -19.53 7.64 8.65
N GLU A 358 -20.10 8.77 8.30
CA GLU A 358 -20.06 10.00 9.08
C GLU A 358 -21.25 10.08 10.05
N PHE A 359 -21.05 10.81 11.15
CA PHE A 359 -22.05 11.04 12.21
C PHE A 359 -22.12 12.51 12.58
#